data_962dca85cb6f60e91f8cde6a3ea7fc54
#
_entry.id   962dca85cb6f60e91f8cde6a3ea7fc54
#
_cell.length_a   1.000
_cell.length_b   1.000
_cell.length_c   1.000
_cell.angle_alpha   90.00
_cell.angle_beta   90.00
_cell.angle_gamma   90.00
#
_symmetry.space_group_name_H-M   'P 1'
#
loop_
_entity.id
_entity.type
_entity.pdbx_description
1 polymer ?
#
loop_
_entity_poly.entity_id
_entity_poly.type
_entity_poly.pdbx_seq_one_letter_code
_entity_poly.pdbx_strand_id
1 'polypeptide(L)'
;MLIDNGSFANIIYLPAYQQMKIDKERLRPIDIPLVGFTGDKVKPSGVVSLRIEAGTFPKQVRTSVEFLVVDCPSAYNVIIGRPTLNKLKAITSTYHLLVLFLTEHGIRELRGDQTTAKECYFASFGPEATHQTMKIDEGHRLVEPTEELEVVVLDNEKPHKTTSIGTKMDGRLRESMIKFLKSNLDVFA
;
A
#
# COMPACT_ATOMS: atom_id res chain seq x y z
N MET A 1 4.73 -3.16 -12.51
CA MET A 1 3.29 -3.36 -12.21
C MET A 1 3.07 -3.15 -10.73
N LEU A 2 2.06 -2.37 -10.34
CA LEU A 2 1.65 -2.16 -8.96
C LEU A 2 0.37 -2.97 -8.68
N ILE A 3 0.32 -3.64 -7.53
CA ILE A 3 -0.91 -4.24 -7.00
C ILE A 3 -1.46 -3.29 -5.95
N ASP A 4 -2.67 -2.79 -6.16
CA ASP A 4 -3.30 -1.79 -5.31
C ASP A 4 -4.72 -2.20 -4.94
N ASN A 5 -4.89 -2.74 -3.74
CA ASN A 5 -6.20 -3.14 -3.22
C ASN A 5 -7.07 -1.94 -2.79
N GLY A 6 -6.51 -0.74 -2.73
CA GLY A 6 -7.25 0.51 -2.51
C GLY A 6 -7.90 1.04 -3.77
N SER A 7 -7.32 0.76 -4.95
CA SER A 7 -7.85 1.22 -6.23
C SER A 7 -9.10 0.45 -6.65
N PHE A 8 -10.16 1.16 -7.03
CA PHE A 8 -11.38 0.57 -7.58
C PHE A 8 -11.37 0.45 -9.12
N ALA A 9 -10.25 0.81 -9.76
CA ALA A 9 -10.03 0.66 -11.19
C ALA A 9 -8.70 -0.04 -11.46
N ASN A 10 -8.61 -0.73 -12.62
CA ASN A 10 -7.32 -1.13 -13.15
C ASN A 10 -6.87 -0.03 -14.11
N ILE A 11 -5.61 0.34 -14.06
CA ILE A 11 -5.04 1.43 -14.85
C ILE A 11 -3.88 0.89 -15.67
N ILE A 12 -3.82 1.29 -16.93
CA ILE A 12 -2.64 1.13 -17.78
C ILE A 12 -2.21 2.52 -18.25
N TYR A 13 -0.96 2.86 -18.06
CA TYR A 13 -0.45 4.15 -18.47
C TYR A 13 -0.20 4.19 -19.98
N LEU A 14 -0.47 5.33 -20.59
CA LEU A 14 -0.45 5.49 -22.06
C LEU A 14 0.85 5.01 -22.72
N PRO A 15 2.05 5.29 -22.17
CA PRO A 15 3.29 4.78 -22.75
C PRO A 15 3.35 3.24 -22.79
N ALA A 16 2.86 2.59 -21.72
CA ALA A 16 2.82 1.12 -21.68
C ALA A 16 1.78 0.55 -22.66
N TYR A 17 0.61 1.19 -22.74
CA TYR A 17 -0.42 0.82 -23.72
C TYR A 17 0.09 0.92 -25.16
N GLN A 18 0.81 2.00 -25.49
CA GLN A 18 1.41 2.19 -26.82
C GLN A 18 2.46 1.11 -27.15
N GLN A 19 3.28 0.71 -26.18
CA GLN A 19 4.26 -0.36 -26.37
C GLN A 19 3.62 -1.72 -26.65
N MET A 20 2.40 -1.96 -26.19
CA MET A 20 1.66 -3.20 -26.47
C MET A 20 1.19 -3.33 -27.91
N LYS A 21 1.26 -2.25 -28.71
CA LYS A 21 0.84 -2.21 -30.13
C LYS A 21 -0.57 -2.75 -30.34
N ILE A 22 -1.47 -2.44 -29.43
CA ILE A 22 -2.88 -2.83 -29.50
C ILE A 22 -3.60 -1.86 -30.45
N ASP A 23 -4.50 -2.40 -31.29
CA ASP A 23 -5.30 -1.60 -32.19
C ASP A 23 -6.07 -0.50 -31.45
N LYS A 24 -5.98 0.72 -31.98
CA LYS A 24 -6.64 1.88 -31.37
C LYS A 24 -8.17 1.74 -31.34
N GLU A 25 -8.75 0.98 -32.27
CA GLU A 25 -10.18 0.68 -32.31
C GLU A 25 -10.69 -0.12 -31.12
N ARG A 26 -9.80 -0.80 -30.41
CA ARG A 26 -10.13 -1.51 -29.16
C ARG A 26 -10.26 -0.58 -27.96
N LEU A 27 -9.82 0.68 -28.07
CA LEU A 27 -9.96 1.67 -27.03
C LEU A 27 -11.34 2.32 -27.10
N ARG A 28 -12.22 1.95 -26.19
CA ARG A 28 -13.57 2.50 -26.11
C ARG A 28 -13.56 3.83 -25.36
N PRO A 29 -14.26 4.86 -25.84
CA PRO A 29 -14.34 6.14 -25.14
C PRO A 29 -15.02 6.00 -23.78
N ILE A 30 -14.62 6.84 -22.82
CA ILE A 30 -15.21 6.94 -21.50
C ILE A 30 -15.20 8.42 -21.04
N ASP A 31 -16.30 8.88 -20.47
CA ASP A 31 -16.42 10.25 -19.96
C ASP A 31 -16.32 10.37 -18.44
N ILE A 32 -16.13 9.27 -17.74
CA ILE A 32 -16.04 9.25 -16.28
C ILE A 32 -14.60 9.55 -15.87
N PRO A 33 -14.33 10.67 -15.16
CA PRO A 33 -13.00 10.96 -14.68
C PRO A 33 -12.61 10.04 -13.53
N LEU A 34 -11.32 9.71 -13.43
CA LEU A 34 -10.73 9.16 -12.23
C LEU A 34 -10.54 10.29 -11.22
N VAL A 35 -10.90 10.04 -9.98
CA VAL A 35 -10.72 10.99 -8.88
C VAL A 35 -9.73 10.41 -7.89
N GLY A 36 -8.62 11.11 -7.67
CA GLY A 36 -7.63 10.77 -6.63
C GLY A 36 -8.11 11.13 -5.24
N PHE A 37 -7.39 10.69 -4.22
CA PHE A 37 -7.70 11.01 -2.81
C PHE A 37 -7.63 12.50 -2.49
N THR A 38 -6.79 13.24 -3.23
CA THR A 38 -6.64 14.70 -3.13
C THR A 38 -7.74 15.48 -3.84
N GLY A 39 -8.66 14.77 -4.54
CA GLY A 39 -9.70 15.39 -5.35
C GLY A 39 -9.27 15.70 -6.79
N ASP A 40 -8.02 15.45 -7.15
CA ASP A 40 -7.52 15.61 -8.50
C ASP A 40 -8.29 14.71 -9.47
N LYS A 41 -8.65 15.27 -10.61
CA LYS A 41 -9.41 14.58 -11.64
C LYS A 41 -8.54 14.32 -12.86
N VAL A 42 -8.43 13.05 -13.24
CA VAL A 42 -7.74 12.65 -14.47
C VAL A 42 -8.75 12.04 -15.41
N LYS A 43 -8.85 12.58 -16.63
CA LYS A 43 -9.72 12.00 -17.66
C LYS A 43 -8.97 10.87 -18.37
N PRO A 44 -9.48 9.61 -18.29
CA PRO A 44 -8.88 8.52 -19.06
C PRO A 44 -9.01 8.76 -20.57
N SER A 45 -8.03 8.31 -21.33
CA SER A 45 -8.08 8.31 -22.81
C SER A 45 -9.12 7.30 -23.34
N GLY A 46 -9.49 6.32 -22.53
CA GLY A 46 -10.50 5.32 -22.84
C GLY A 46 -10.38 4.07 -21.98
N VAL A 47 -11.18 3.07 -22.30
CA VAL A 47 -11.19 1.74 -21.68
C VAL A 47 -10.79 0.68 -22.68
N VAL A 48 -9.89 -0.20 -22.31
CA VAL A 48 -9.52 -1.38 -23.08
C VAL A 48 -9.76 -2.66 -22.32
N SER A 49 -10.35 -3.67 -22.97
CA SER A 49 -10.49 -5.01 -22.40
C SER A 49 -9.33 -5.88 -22.83
N LEU A 50 -8.57 -6.39 -21.88
CA LEU A 50 -7.40 -7.23 -22.10
C LEU A 50 -7.59 -8.60 -21.45
N ARG A 51 -7.13 -9.65 -22.13
CA ARG A 51 -6.99 -10.97 -21.51
C ARG A 51 -5.71 -11.00 -20.72
N ILE A 52 -5.83 -11.22 -19.42
CA ILE A 52 -4.69 -11.42 -18.53
C ILE A 52 -4.52 -12.90 -18.20
N GLU A 53 -3.31 -13.29 -17.95
CA GLU A 53 -2.93 -14.61 -17.46
C GLU A 53 -2.11 -14.43 -16.19
N ALA A 54 -2.50 -15.12 -15.11
CA ALA A 54 -1.79 -15.12 -13.85
C ALA A 54 -1.39 -16.56 -13.49
N GLY A 55 -0.13 -16.76 -13.09
CA GLY A 55 0.44 -18.06 -12.79
C GLY A 55 1.05 -18.74 -13.99
N THR A 56 1.42 -20.01 -13.82
CA THR A 56 2.02 -20.89 -14.84
C THR A 56 1.29 -22.22 -14.86
N PHE A 57 1.22 -22.86 -16.04
CA PHE A 57 0.60 -24.19 -16.16
C PHE A 57 1.19 -25.18 -15.15
N PRO A 58 0.37 -26.05 -14.51
CA PRO A 58 -1.09 -26.14 -14.61
C PRO A 58 -1.85 -25.17 -13.70
N LYS A 59 -1.18 -24.44 -12.79
CA LYS A 59 -1.76 -23.51 -11.82
C LYS A 59 -1.80 -22.09 -12.40
N GLN A 60 -2.63 -21.90 -13.41
CA GLN A 60 -2.83 -20.60 -14.05
C GLN A 60 -4.32 -20.25 -14.11
N VAL A 61 -4.61 -18.97 -14.19
CA VAL A 61 -5.96 -18.45 -14.44
C VAL A 61 -5.91 -17.43 -15.56
N ARG A 62 -6.86 -17.53 -16.47
CA ARG A 62 -7.03 -16.58 -17.60
C ARG A 62 -8.36 -15.89 -17.46
N THR A 63 -8.36 -14.57 -17.50
CA THR A 63 -9.59 -13.78 -17.40
C THR A 63 -9.49 -12.53 -18.24
N SER A 64 -10.64 -11.99 -18.65
CA SER A 64 -10.70 -10.69 -19.30
C SER A 64 -10.92 -9.59 -18.29
N VAL A 65 -10.13 -8.52 -18.38
CA VAL A 65 -10.12 -7.40 -17.43
C VAL A 65 -10.17 -6.10 -18.20
N GLU A 66 -10.96 -5.15 -17.71
CA GLU A 66 -11.00 -3.80 -18.23
C GLU A 66 -9.96 -2.91 -17.54
N PHE A 67 -9.23 -2.16 -18.37
CA PHE A 67 -8.25 -1.18 -17.94
C PHE A 67 -8.61 0.20 -18.44
N LEU A 68 -8.54 1.18 -17.57
CA LEU A 68 -8.54 2.58 -17.94
C LEU A 68 -7.16 2.95 -18.47
N VAL A 69 -7.10 3.52 -19.68
CA VAL A 69 -5.86 4.04 -20.24
C VAL A 69 -5.72 5.50 -19.81
N VAL A 70 -4.62 5.81 -19.12
CA VAL A 70 -4.41 7.13 -18.53
C VAL A 70 -3.12 7.74 -19.05
N ASP A 71 -3.20 8.99 -19.48
CA ASP A 71 -2.06 9.78 -19.93
C ASP A 71 -1.59 10.68 -18.79
N CYS A 72 -0.78 10.12 -17.91
CA CYS A 72 -0.04 10.89 -16.91
C CYS A 72 1.29 10.21 -16.59
N PRO A 73 2.29 10.98 -16.13
CA PRO A 73 3.56 10.41 -15.70
C PRO A 73 3.39 9.40 -14.57
N SER A 74 4.07 8.26 -14.68
CA SER A 74 4.08 7.25 -13.63
C SER A 74 5.32 6.39 -13.72
N ALA A 75 5.85 5.99 -12.58
CA ALA A 75 6.89 4.97 -12.47
C ALA A 75 6.37 3.55 -12.76
N TYR A 76 5.06 3.36 -12.81
CA TYR A 76 4.41 2.08 -13.05
C TYR A 76 3.82 2.02 -14.46
N ASN A 77 3.93 0.87 -15.09
CA ASN A 77 3.28 0.62 -16.37
C ASN A 77 1.79 0.32 -16.19
N VAL A 78 1.44 -0.39 -15.12
CA VAL A 78 0.10 -0.91 -14.86
C VAL A 78 -0.20 -0.89 -13.35
N ILE A 79 -1.43 -0.55 -12.99
CA ILE A 79 -2.00 -0.76 -11.66
C ILE A 79 -3.10 -1.81 -11.77
N ILE A 80 -2.99 -2.85 -10.97
CA ILE A 80 -4.01 -3.87 -10.78
C ILE A 80 -4.82 -3.54 -9.53
N GLY A 81 -6.05 -3.12 -9.75
CA GLY A 81 -6.97 -2.74 -8.68
C GLY A 81 -7.91 -3.87 -8.23
N ARG A 82 -8.82 -3.54 -7.34
CA ARG A 82 -9.83 -4.46 -6.79
C ARG A 82 -10.64 -5.23 -7.84
N PRO A 83 -11.01 -4.66 -9.00
CA PRO A 83 -11.79 -5.43 -9.99
C PRO A 83 -11.07 -6.69 -10.44
N THR A 84 -9.77 -6.63 -10.68
CA THR A 84 -8.96 -7.80 -11.04
C THR A 84 -8.73 -8.70 -9.84
N LEU A 85 -8.37 -8.13 -8.68
CA LEU A 85 -8.13 -8.91 -7.47
C LEU A 85 -9.37 -9.73 -7.06
N ASN A 86 -10.56 -9.14 -7.17
CA ASN A 86 -11.82 -9.84 -6.89
C ASN A 86 -12.10 -10.96 -7.92
N LYS A 87 -11.85 -10.72 -9.21
CA LYS A 87 -11.98 -11.77 -10.24
C LYS A 87 -11.06 -12.96 -10.00
N LEU A 88 -9.84 -12.69 -9.53
CA LEU A 88 -8.86 -13.72 -9.19
C LEU A 88 -9.11 -14.34 -7.81
N LYS A 89 -10.07 -13.83 -7.04
CA LYS A 89 -10.27 -14.19 -5.62
C LYS A 89 -8.95 -14.09 -4.85
N ALA A 90 -8.21 -12.98 -5.08
CA ALA A 90 -6.86 -12.79 -4.62
C ALA A 90 -6.81 -12.20 -3.21
N ILE A 91 -5.82 -12.64 -2.45
CA ILE A 91 -5.44 -12.07 -1.15
C ILE A 91 -4.07 -11.42 -1.31
N THR A 92 -3.93 -10.18 -0.86
CA THR A 92 -2.68 -9.43 -0.93
C THR A 92 -2.05 -9.29 0.45
N SER A 93 -0.73 -9.45 0.52
CA SER A 93 0.06 -9.16 1.71
C SER A 93 1.15 -8.15 1.37
N THR A 94 1.04 -6.95 1.93
CA THR A 94 2.04 -5.89 1.75
C THR A 94 3.35 -6.23 2.45
N TYR A 95 3.28 -6.82 3.64
CA TYR A 95 4.46 -7.25 4.40
C TYR A 95 5.31 -8.29 3.66
N HIS A 96 4.65 -9.28 3.05
CA HIS A 96 5.34 -10.34 2.32
C HIS A 96 5.54 -10.04 0.82
N LEU A 97 5.08 -8.90 0.33
CA LEU A 97 5.01 -8.55 -1.10
C LEU A 97 4.42 -9.71 -1.93
N LEU A 98 3.29 -10.22 -1.47
CA LEU A 98 2.72 -11.48 -1.97
C LEU A 98 1.26 -11.29 -2.37
N VAL A 99 0.89 -11.91 -3.49
CA VAL A 99 -0.50 -12.09 -3.90
C VAL A 99 -0.79 -13.58 -4.02
N LEU A 100 -1.75 -14.07 -3.26
CA LEU A 100 -2.29 -15.42 -3.40
C LEU A 100 -3.58 -15.38 -4.21
N PHE A 101 -3.77 -16.28 -5.13
CA PHE A 101 -4.99 -16.39 -5.92
C PHE A 101 -5.38 -17.84 -6.19
N LEU A 102 -6.67 -18.04 -6.44
CA LEU A 102 -7.25 -19.35 -6.64
C LEU A 102 -7.19 -19.73 -8.12
N THR A 103 -6.75 -20.97 -8.40
CA THR A 103 -6.80 -21.59 -9.71
C THR A 103 -7.59 -22.90 -9.64
N GLU A 104 -7.95 -23.50 -10.78
CA GLU A 104 -8.61 -24.81 -10.83
C GLU A 104 -7.75 -25.94 -10.19
N HIS A 105 -6.43 -25.73 -10.16
CA HIS A 105 -5.48 -26.70 -9.60
C HIS A 105 -4.93 -26.28 -8.22
N GLY A 106 -5.68 -25.44 -7.50
CA GLY A 106 -5.34 -24.99 -6.14
C GLY A 106 -4.77 -23.56 -6.11
N ILE A 107 -4.20 -23.20 -4.97
CA ILE A 107 -3.68 -21.85 -4.72
C ILE A 107 -2.34 -21.66 -5.43
N ARG A 108 -2.15 -20.46 -6.00
CA ARG A 108 -0.89 -19.99 -6.56
C ARG A 108 -0.52 -18.65 -5.95
N GLU A 109 0.77 -18.36 -5.92
CA GLU A 109 1.33 -17.11 -5.44
C GLU A 109 2.07 -16.35 -6.53
N LEU A 110 2.02 -15.01 -6.43
CA LEU A 110 2.89 -14.09 -7.15
C LEU A 110 3.67 -13.30 -6.11
N ARG A 111 4.99 -13.31 -6.22
CA ARG A 111 5.88 -12.55 -5.34
C ARG A 111 6.31 -11.26 -5.99
N GLY A 112 6.28 -10.17 -5.22
CA GLY A 112 6.83 -8.90 -5.63
C GLY A 112 8.35 -8.89 -5.47
N ASP A 113 9.01 -8.06 -6.25
CA ASP A 113 10.42 -7.76 -6.14
C ASP A 113 10.63 -6.48 -5.34
N GLN A 114 11.33 -6.58 -4.20
CA GLN A 114 11.54 -5.47 -3.29
C GLN A 114 12.45 -4.38 -3.87
N THR A 115 13.44 -4.77 -4.68
CA THR A 115 14.36 -3.82 -5.30
C THR A 115 13.63 -2.98 -6.32
N THR A 116 12.91 -3.62 -7.24
CA THR A 116 12.07 -2.94 -8.22
C THR A 116 10.99 -2.07 -7.55
N ALA A 117 10.40 -2.53 -6.45
CA ALA A 117 9.41 -1.74 -5.72
C ALA A 117 10.01 -0.44 -5.16
N LYS A 118 11.21 -0.50 -4.60
CA LYS A 118 11.96 0.67 -4.11
C LYS A 118 12.33 1.62 -5.26
N GLU A 119 12.83 1.10 -6.37
CA GLU A 119 13.17 1.90 -7.56
C GLU A 119 11.95 2.65 -8.09
N CYS A 120 10.81 1.97 -8.25
CA CYS A 120 9.56 2.61 -8.65
C CYS A 120 9.09 3.66 -7.65
N TYR A 121 9.24 3.39 -6.36
CA TYR A 121 8.91 4.35 -5.31
C TYR A 121 9.75 5.62 -5.43
N PHE A 122 11.08 5.50 -5.53
CA PHE A 122 11.96 6.65 -5.72
C PHE A 122 11.69 7.39 -7.04
N ALA A 123 11.45 6.69 -8.12
CA ALA A 123 11.13 7.29 -9.42
C ALA A 123 9.81 8.09 -9.39
N SER A 124 8.87 7.77 -8.49
CA SER A 124 7.61 8.51 -8.36
C SER A 124 7.76 9.89 -7.74
N PHE A 125 8.88 10.18 -7.08
CA PHE A 125 9.16 11.51 -6.50
C PHE A 125 9.74 12.52 -7.49
N GLY A 126 10.13 12.09 -8.71
CA GLY A 126 10.77 12.94 -9.72
C GLY A 126 12.24 13.26 -9.42
N PRO A 127 12.94 13.88 -10.38
CA PRO A 127 14.38 14.16 -10.25
C PRO A 127 14.76 15.15 -9.15
N GLU A 128 13.84 15.99 -8.68
CA GLU A 128 14.06 16.92 -7.56
C GLU A 128 13.94 16.24 -6.19
N ALA A 129 13.27 15.10 -6.11
CA ALA A 129 13.02 14.42 -4.85
C ALA A 129 14.21 13.56 -4.37
N THR A 130 15.23 13.34 -5.18
CA THR A 130 16.43 12.62 -4.78
C THR A 130 17.23 13.33 -3.69
N HIS A 131 16.97 14.62 -3.41
CA HIS A 131 17.55 15.37 -2.30
C HIS A 131 16.61 15.59 -1.12
N GLN A 132 15.33 15.28 -1.27
CA GLN A 132 14.43 15.13 -0.16
C GLN A 132 14.48 13.66 0.30
N THR A 133 15.60 13.27 0.92
CA THR A 133 15.48 12.33 2.04
C THR A 133 14.25 12.84 2.79
N MET A 134 13.24 12.00 2.99
CA MET A 134 12.24 12.28 4.02
C MET A 134 13.07 12.63 5.26
N LYS A 135 13.31 13.93 5.48
CA LYS A 135 13.41 14.39 6.83
C LYS A 135 12.03 13.99 7.35
N ILE A 136 12.00 12.90 8.09
CA ILE A 136 10.98 12.74 9.11
C ILE A 136 11.14 14.06 9.82
N ASP A 137 10.21 14.98 9.53
CA ASP A 137 10.13 16.20 10.26
C ASP A 137 9.84 15.70 11.67
N GLU A 138 10.87 15.68 12.51
CA GLU A 138 10.72 15.43 13.93
C GLU A 138 9.80 16.49 14.55
N GLY A 139 9.36 17.46 13.74
CA GLY A 139 8.24 18.36 13.92
C GLY A 139 6.85 17.77 13.72
N HIS A 140 6.65 16.47 13.71
CA HIS A 140 5.42 15.96 14.25
C HIS A 140 5.36 16.56 15.66
N ARG A 141 4.58 17.63 15.79
CA ARG A 141 4.07 18.05 17.10
C ARG A 141 3.55 16.77 17.72
N LEU A 142 4.41 16.12 18.50
CA LEU A 142 3.96 15.18 19.50
C LEU A 142 2.85 15.98 20.17
N VAL A 143 1.62 15.52 20.03
CA VAL A 143 0.47 16.14 20.70
C VAL A 143 0.94 16.30 22.12
N GLU A 144 1.19 17.57 22.53
CA GLU A 144 1.71 17.81 23.87
C GLU A 144 0.75 17.14 24.83
N PRO A 145 1.25 16.35 25.77
CA PRO A 145 0.39 15.68 26.73
C PRO A 145 -0.54 16.72 27.36
N THR A 146 -1.83 16.44 27.41
CA THR A 146 -2.83 17.35 28.02
C THR A 146 -2.70 17.44 29.53
N GLU A 147 -1.80 16.66 30.12
CA GLU A 147 -1.53 16.61 31.57
C GLU A 147 -0.04 16.35 31.84
N GLU A 148 0.37 16.58 33.06
CA GLU A 148 1.73 16.22 33.52
C GLU A 148 1.94 14.71 33.44
N LEU A 149 3.15 14.32 33.04
CA LEU A 149 3.55 12.93 32.94
C LEU A 149 4.50 12.53 34.05
N GLU A 150 4.30 11.33 34.58
CA GLU A 150 5.19 10.68 35.52
C GLU A 150 5.98 9.59 34.83
N VAL A 151 7.29 9.55 35.05
CA VAL A 151 8.17 8.51 34.51
C VAL A 151 8.10 7.27 35.40
N VAL A 152 7.77 6.13 34.80
CA VAL A 152 7.70 4.84 35.51
C VAL A 152 8.77 3.89 34.94
N VAL A 153 9.55 3.31 35.87
CA VAL A 153 10.53 2.27 35.55
C VAL A 153 9.79 0.95 35.35
N LEU A 154 9.94 0.37 34.17
CA LEU A 154 9.25 -0.87 33.76
C LEU A 154 10.03 -2.11 34.20
N ASP A 155 11.37 -2.06 34.19
CA ASP A 155 12.25 -3.18 34.51
C ASP A 155 13.22 -2.75 35.64
N ASN A 156 13.14 -3.41 36.79
CA ASN A 156 14.00 -3.10 37.92
C ASN A 156 15.47 -3.51 37.71
N GLU A 157 15.72 -4.48 36.81
CA GLU A 157 17.07 -4.93 36.45
C GLU A 157 17.70 -4.00 35.40
N LYS A 158 16.86 -3.29 34.65
CA LYS A 158 17.26 -2.36 33.58
C LYS A 158 16.59 -1.00 33.77
N PRO A 159 17.11 -0.16 34.69
CA PRO A 159 16.48 1.11 35.08
C PRO A 159 16.29 2.13 33.96
N HIS A 160 16.99 1.95 32.83
CA HIS A 160 16.84 2.77 31.63
C HIS A 160 15.56 2.46 30.83
N LYS A 161 14.93 1.33 31.09
CA LYS A 161 13.64 0.98 30.47
C LYS A 161 12.51 1.67 31.23
N THR A 162 12.14 2.84 30.73
CA THR A 162 11.12 3.70 31.33
C THR A 162 10.02 4.04 30.35
N THR A 163 8.86 4.38 30.85
CA THR A 163 7.77 4.98 30.07
C THR A 163 7.13 6.11 30.87
N SER A 164 6.36 6.97 30.18
CA SER A 164 5.66 8.08 30.81
C SER A 164 4.17 7.81 30.83
N ILE A 165 3.52 8.00 31.98
CA ILE A 165 2.07 7.87 32.15
C ILE A 165 1.49 9.15 32.72
N GLY A 166 0.20 9.42 32.43
CA GLY A 166 -0.50 10.60 32.92
C GLY A 166 -0.68 10.57 34.44
N THR A 167 -0.52 11.73 35.11
CA THR A 167 -0.62 11.86 36.59
C THR A 167 -2.06 11.93 37.10
N LYS A 168 -3.03 12.29 36.22
CA LYS A 168 -4.45 12.41 36.59
C LYS A 168 -5.23 11.10 36.55
N MET A 169 -4.55 9.99 36.34
CA MET A 169 -5.17 8.68 36.30
C MET A 169 -5.63 8.22 37.69
N ASP A 170 -6.83 7.62 37.76
CA ASP A 170 -7.31 6.99 39.01
C ASP A 170 -6.32 5.93 39.50
N GLY A 171 -6.10 5.85 40.83
CA GLY A 171 -5.11 4.98 41.42
C GLY A 171 -5.21 3.53 41.06
N ARG A 172 -6.43 2.97 40.97
CA ARG A 172 -6.66 1.58 40.52
C ARG A 172 -6.30 1.35 39.06
N LEU A 173 -6.67 2.32 38.21
CA LEU A 173 -6.36 2.26 36.77
C LEU A 173 -4.86 2.40 36.56
N ARG A 174 -4.20 3.29 37.32
CA ARG A 174 -2.75 3.49 37.29
C ARG A 174 -1.99 2.20 37.64
N GLU A 175 -2.34 1.53 38.73
CA GLU A 175 -1.72 0.26 39.10
C GLU A 175 -1.93 -0.84 38.07
N SER A 176 -3.14 -0.94 37.53
CA SER A 176 -3.44 -1.90 36.44
C SER A 176 -2.64 -1.61 35.18
N MET A 177 -2.49 -0.34 34.83
CA MET A 177 -1.69 0.09 33.66
C MET A 177 -0.20 -0.26 33.85
N ILE A 178 0.37 0.08 35.02
CA ILE A 178 1.78 -0.24 35.31
C ILE A 178 2.02 -1.75 35.30
N LYS A 179 1.08 -2.53 35.86
CA LYS A 179 1.17 -4.00 35.82
C LYS A 179 1.11 -4.53 34.38
N PHE A 180 0.21 -3.99 33.57
CA PHE A 180 0.10 -4.36 32.15
C PHE A 180 1.38 -4.03 31.38
N LEU A 181 1.94 -2.83 31.55
CA LEU A 181 3.17 -2.40 30.88
C LEU A 181 4.36 -3.29 31.30
N LYS A 182 4.48 -3.60 32.59
CA LYS A 182 5.52 -4.50 33.12
C LYS A 182 5.39 -5.94 32.61
N SER A 183 4.18 -6.41 32.33
CA SER A 183 3.95 -7.75 31.80
C SER A 183 4.18 -7.88 30.29
N ASN A 184 4.35 -6.75 29.57
CA ASN A 184 4.55 -6.70 28.11
C ASN A 184 5.78 -5.86 27.75
N LEU A 185 6.89 -6.10 28.45
CA LEU A 185 8.15 -5.35 28.29
C LEU A 185 8.75 -5.46 26.88
N ASP A 186 8.50 -6.55 26.19
CA ASP A 186 8.93 -6.81 24.81
C ASP A 186 8.28 -5.88 23.79
N VAL A 187 7.15 -5.27 24.15
CA VAL A 187 6.40 -4.34 23.29
C VAL A 187 6.67 -2.87 23.68
N PHE A 188 6.86 -2.57 24.98
CA PHE A 188 6.85 -1.19 25.49
C PHE A 188 8.19 -0.70 26.03
N ALA A 189 9.26 -1.48 25.95
CA ALA A 189 10.56 -1.09 26.52
C ALA A 189 11.77 -1.45 25.65
#